data_fa0aac1a758ba17ce45c139686a7bdbd
#
_entry.id   fa0aac1a758ba17ce45c139686a7bdbd
#
_cell.length_a   1.000
_cell.length_b   1.000
_cell.length_c   1.000
_cell.angle_alpha   90.00
_cell.angle_beta   90.00
_cell.angle_gamma   90.00
#
_symmetry.space_group_name_H-M   'P 1'
#
loop_
_entity.id
_entity.type
_entity.pdbx_description
1 polymer ?
#
loop_
_entity_poly.entity_id
_entity_poly.type
_entity_poly.pdbx_seq_one_letter_code
_entity_poly.pdbx_strand_id
1 'polypeptide(L)'
;AGFWGLFEAEDQTVAAALIARAEQWLREKGMTRAIGPMSMSVWEEPGLLIKGHDHSPTVMMGHHRAEYQGWVEAAGYAPTKQLLTYELDITQEFPRIVQRIIQSGEKNDRIRIRKVDKSRFDEEAATILAILNDAWSDNWGFVPLTQPEIDDVGKKLKPIVFEDLIMIAELDGEPVAFMITLPDLNEAIAPL
;
A
#
# COMPACT_ATOMS: atom_id res chain seq x y z
N ALA A 1 3.62 -14.89 15.72
CA ALA A 1 2.31 -14.63 15.10
C ALA A 1 2.26 -15.32 13.75
N GLY A 2 1.06 -15.67 13.30
CA GLY A 2 0.82 -16.12 11.94
C GLY A 2 -0.21 -15.22 11.26
N PHE A 3 -0.24 -15.26 9.94
CA PHE A 3 -1.11 -14.43 9.13
C PHE A 3 -2.06 -15.29 8.31
N TRP A 4 -3.24 -14.77 8.01
CA TRP A 4 -4.17 -15.31 7.04
C TRP A 4 -4.78 -14.17 6.22
N GLY A 5 -5.11 -14.44 4.99
CA GLY A 5 -5.65 -13.44 4.06
C GLY A 5 -6.31 -14.08 2.85
N LEU A 6 -6.45 -13.31 1.75
CA LEU A 6 -7.20 -13.69 0.55
C LEU A 6 -8.62 -14.12 0.93
N PHE A 7 -9.25 -13.32 1.81
CA PHE A 7 -10.50 -13.67 2.48
C PHE A 7 -11.69 -13.25 1.64
N GLU A 8 -12.45 -14.26 1.21
CA GLU A 8 -13.74 -14.09 0.54
C GLU A 8 -14.74 -15.10 1.12
N ALA A 9 -15.93 -14.65 1.44
CA ALA A 9 -16.98 -15.47 1.98
C ALA A 9 -18.36 -15.03 1.49
N GLU A 10 -19.23 -16.00 1.25
CA GLU A 10 -20.60 -15.75 0.80
C GLU A 10 -21.51 -15.31 1.96
N ASP A 11 -21.30 -15.92 3.12
CA ASP A 11 -22.06 -15.63 4.35
C ASP A 11 -21.19 -15.80 5.61
N GLN A 12 -21.78 -15.47 6.77
CA GLN A 12 -21.10 -15.56 8.06
C GLN A 12 -20.70 -17.00 8.43
N THR A 13 -21.47 -18.01 8.02
CA THR A 13 -21.18 -19.42 8.33
C THR A 13 -19.93 -19.88 7.60
N VAL A 14 -19.82 -19.55 6.32
CA VAL A 14 -18.64 -19.81 5.49
C VAL A 14 -17.44 -19.03 6.04
N ALA A 15 -17.62 -17.76 6.37
CA ALA A 15 -16.57 -16.92 6.97
C ALA A 15 -16.02 -17.55 8.25
N ALA A 16 -16.88 -17.96 9.17
CA ALA A 16 -16.49 -18.59 10.43
C ALA A 16 -15.72 -19.91 10.19
N ALA A 17 -16.16 -20.73 9.24
CA ALA A 17 -15.50 -21.99 8.90
C ALA A 17 -14.09 -21.77 8.32
N LEU A 18 -13.93 -20.78 7.42
CA LEU A 18 -12.65 -20.43 6.83
C LEU A 18 -11.67 -19.89 7.88
N ILE A 19 -12.11 -18.99 8.74
CA ILE A 19 -11.30 -18.42 9.83
C ILE A 19 -10.89 -19.52 10.79
N ALA A 20 -11.82 -20.36 11.24
CA ALA A 20 -11.52 -21.48 12.14
C ALA A 20 -10.49 -22.45 11.54
N ARG A 21 -10.57 -22.73 10.24
CA ARG A 21 -9.61 -23.59 9.54
C ARG A 21 -8.23 -22.94 9.45
N ALA A 22 -8.17 -21.64 9.15
CA ALA A 22 -6.91 -20.88 9.14
C ALA A 22 -6.26 -20.89 10.52
N GLU A 23 -7.03 -20.60 11.58
CA GLU A 23 -6.53 -20.65 12.95
C GLU A 23 -6.03 -22.04 13.37
N GLN A 24 -6.76 -23.11 13.00
CA GLN A 24 -6.32 -24.47 13.27
C GLN A 24 -4.95 -24.73 12.63
N TRP A 25 -4.78 -24.37 11.36
CA TRP A 25 -3.51 -24.55 10.66
C TRP A 25 -2.38 -23.76 11.32
N LEU A 26 -2.65 -22.51 11.72
CA LEU A 26 -1.67 -21.69 12.42
C LEU A 26 -1.27 -22.32 13.77
N ARG A 27 -2.23 -22.86 14.54
CA ARG A 27 -1.93 -23.58 15.80
C ARG A 27 -1.08 -24.83 15.54
N GLU A 28 -1.36 -25.58 14.49
CA GLU A 28 -0.55 -26.76 14.08
C GLU A 28 0.89 -26.37 13.73
N LYS A 29 1.11 -25.10 13.27
CA LYS A 29 2.44 -24.50 13.03
C LYS A 29 3.05 -23.84 14.26
N GLY A 30 2.47 -24.02 15.45
CA GLY A 30 2.98 -23.47 16.70
C GLY A 30 2.72 -21.96 16.88
N MET A 31 1.85 -21.36 16.09
CA MET A 31 1.50 -19.94 16.24
C MET A 31 0.54 -19.75 17.40
N THR A 32 0.81 -18.75 18.24
CA THR A 32 0.00 -18.38 19.40
C THR A 32 -0.85 -17.14 19.17
N ARG A 33 -0.66 -16.45 18.06
CA ARG A 33 -1.40 -15.26 17.66
C ARG A 33 -1.68 -15.31 16.17
N ALA A 34 -2.92 -15.01 15.77
CA ALA A 34 -3.33 -14.84 14.38
C ALA A 34 -3.57 -13.36 14.09
N ILE A 35 -3.15 -12.90 12.92
CA ILE A 35 -3.40 -11.56 12.39
C ILE A 35 -4.00 -11.73 11.00
N GLY A 36 -5.10 -11.02 10.73
CA GLY A 36 -5.78 -11.12 9.45
C GLY A 36 -7.08 -10.32 9.42
N PRO A 37 -7.67 -10.18 8.22
CA PRO A 37 -7.09 -10.64 6.98
C PRO A 37 -5.89 -9.78 6.56
N MET A 38 -4.87 -10.43 6.00
CA MET A 38 -3.71 -9.79 5.40
C MET A 38 -3.22 -10.69 4.28
N SER A 39 -3.43 -10.27 3.06
CA SER A 39 -3.08 -11.05 1.88
C SER A 39 -1.59 -10.90 1.63
N MET A 40 -0.83 -11.98 1.87
CA MET A 40 0.62 -12.09 1.70
C MET A 40 1.43 -11.18 2.65
N SER A 41 1.35 -9.87 2.49
CA SER A 41 2.13 -8.90 3.27
C SER A 41 1.42 -7.55 3.36
N VAL A 42 2.02 -6.59 4.07
CA VAL A 42 1.56 -5.19 4.13
C VAL A 42 1.61 -4.49 2.76
N TRP A 43 2.36 -5.04 1.81
CA TRP A 43 2.53 -4.50 0.45
C TRP A 43 1.41 -4.87 -0.52
N GLU A 44 0.61 -5.87 -0.17
CA GLU A 44 -0.49 -6.37 -0.99
C GLU A 44 -1.83 -5.80 -0.47
N GLU A 45 -2.67 -6.63 0.12
CA GLU A 45 -3.96 -6.19 0.67
C GLU A 45 -4.01 -6.36 2.19
N PRO A 46 -3.56 -5.38 2.98
CA PRO A 46 -3.61 -5.45 4.43
C PRO A 46 -4.98 -5.00 4.96
N GLY A 47 -5.66 -5.89 5.67
CA GLY A 47 -6.87 -5.55 6.42
C GLY A 47 -8.17 -5.66 5.64
N LEU A 48 -9.19 -5.00 6.16
CA LEU A 48 -10.52 -4.88 5.59
C LEU A 48 -10.89 -3.41 5.42
N LEU A 49 -11.61 -3.11 4.37
CA LEU A 49 -12.30 -1.82 4.27
C LEU A 49 -13.36 -1.74 5.38
N ILE A 50 -13.26 -0.73 6.24
CA ILE A 50 -14.21 -0.52 7.35
C ILE A 50 -15.02 0.78 7.21
N LYS A 51 -14.60 1.66 6.29
CA LYS A 51 -15.27 2.92 6.00
C LYS A 51 -15.01 3.32 4.56
N GLY A 52 -16.02 3.86 3.87
CA GLY A 52 -15.92 4.29 2.48
C GLY A 52 -16.41 3.24 1.47
N HIS A 53 -17.29 2.31 1.87
CA HIS A 53 -17.89 1.29 1.00
C HIS A 53 -18.74 1.87 -0.14
N ASP A 54 -19.14 3.13 -0.02
CA ASP A 54 -19.89 3.90 -1.00
C ASP A 54 -19.01 4.54 -2.08
N HIS A 55 -17.68 4.45 -1.94
CA HIS A 55 -16.71 4.92 -2.92
C HIS A 55 -16.13 3.75 -3.71
N SER A 56 -15.94 3.94 -5.01
CA SER A 56 -15.21 2.97 -5.82
C SER A 56 -13.76 2.84 -5.33
N PRO A 57 -13.19 1.63 -5.32
CA PRO A 57 -11.80 1.47 -4.96
C PRO A 57 -10.90 2.11 -6.00
N THR A 58 -9.83 2.76 -5.57
CA THR A 58 -8.75 3.19 -6.46
C THR A 58 -7.83 2.02 -6.80
N VAL A 59 -6.95 2.22 -7.78
CA VAL A 59 -6.02 1.17 -8.20
C VAL A 59 -5.19 0.64 -7.02
N MET A 60 -4.98 -0.66 -6.94
CA MET A 60 -4.24 -1.37 -5.89
C MET A 60 -4.85 -1.25 -4.46
N MET A 61 -6.09 -0.82 -4.34
CA MET A 61 -6.80 -0.77 -3.06
C MET A 61 -7.84 -1.87 -2.99
N GLY A 62 -7.85 -2.62 -1.88
CA GLY A 62 -8.88 -3.61 -1.61
C GLY A 62 -10.23 -2.98 -1.33
N HIS A 63 -11.30 -3.62 -1.81
CA HIS A 63 -12.68 -3.23 -1.51
C HIS A 63 -13.47 -4.45 -1.06
N HIS A 64 -13.92 -4.42 0.20
CA HIS A 64 -14.54 -5.56 0.86
C HIS A 64 -16.02 -5.29 1.15
N ARG A 65 -16.79 -6.36 1.34
CA ARG A 65 -18.18 -6.26 1.80
C ARG A 65 -18.24 -5.70 3.22
N ALA A 66 -19.19 -4.83 3.48
CA ALA A 66 -19.35 -4.19 4.79
C ALA A 66 -19.57 -5.18 5.94
N GLU A 67 -20.18 -6.33 5.63
CA GLU A 67 -20.45 -7.39 6.61
C GLU A 67 -19.21 -8.11 7.11
N TYR A 68 -18.11 -8.08 6.36
CA TYR A 68 -16.86 -8.80 6.72
C TYR A 68 -16.30 -8.37 8.06
N GLN A 69 -16.35 -7.08 8.39
CA GLN A 69 -15.94 -6.59 9.70
C GLN A 69 -16.67 -7.33 10.82
N GLY A 70 -18.00 -7.36 10.77
CA GLY A 70 -18.82 -8.04 11.79
C GLY A 70 -18.54 -9.54 11.88
N TRP A 71 -18.28 -10.21 10.76
CA TRP A 71 -17.96 -11.64 10.75
C TRP A 71 -16.59 -11.95 11.36
N VAL A 72 -15.60 -11.12 11.10
CA VAL A 72 -14.26 -11.25 11.66
C VAL A 72 -14.27 -10.93 13.17
N GLU A 73 -14.99 -9.90 13.58
CA GLU A 73 -15.18 -9.57 15.01
C GLU A 73 -15.93 -10.68 15.76
N ALA A 74 -16.97 -11.28 15.13
CA ALA A 74 -17.70 -12.42 15.70
C ALA A 74 -16.81 -13.68 15.87
N ALA A 75 -15.76 -13.82 15.08
CA ALA A 75 -14.75 -14.86 15.24
C ALA A 75 -13.71 -14.54 16.35
N GLY A 76 -13.86 -13.44 17.07
CA GLY A 76 -13.02 -13.07 18.21
C GLY A 76 -11.83 -12.18 17.87
N TYR A 77 -11.77 -11.61 16.67
CA TYR A 77 -10.73 -10.65 16.30
C TYR A 77 -11.08 -9.25 16.78
N ALA A 78 -10.04 -8.47 17.04
CA ALA A 78 -10.16 -7.06 17.38
C ALA A 78 -9.24 -6.22 16.47
N PRO A 79 -9.62 -4.98 16.13
CA PRO A 79 -8.78 -4.07 15.34
C PRO A 79 -7.40 -3.90 15.98
N THR A 80 -6.34 -4.01 15.19
CA THR A 80 -4.97 -3.86 15.67
C THR A 80 -4.26 -2.66 15.06
N LYS A 81 -4.59 -2.29 13.83
CA LYS A 81 -4.05 -1.14 13.12
C LYS A 81 -5.09 -0.59 12.14
N GLN A 82 -5.12 0.72 11.96
CA GLN A 82 -5.93 1.37 10.94
C GLN A 82 -5.02 2.09 9.96
N LEU A 83 -5.29 1.91 8.67
CA LEU A 83 -4.70 2.67 7.58
C LEU A 83 -5.74 3.69 7.10
N LEU A 84 -5.29 4.91 6.85
CA LEU A 84 -6.16 5.99 6.39
C LEU A 84 -5.82 6.33 4.95
N THR A 85 -6.85 6.42 4.12
CA THR A 85 -6.76 6.96 2.77
C THR A 85 -7.35 8.36 2.77
N TYR A 86 -6.72 9.27 2.05
CA TYR A 86 -7.13 10.66 1.95
C TYR A 86 -7.44 11.01 0.50
N GLU A 87 -8.54 11.71 0.30
CA GLU A 87 -8.84 12.38 -0.96
C GLU A 87 -8.29 13.81 -0.91
N LEU A 88 -7.58 14.21 -1.95
CA LEU A 88 -7.06 15.56 -2.11
C LEU A 88 -7.52 16.15 -3.44
N ASP A 89 -8.31 17.21 -3.36
CA ASP A 89 -8.68 18.01 -4.54
C ASP A 89 -7.50 18.87 -4.98
N ILE A 90 -6.80 18.43 -6.00
CA ILE A 90 -5.63 19.12 -6.57
C ILE A 90 -5.99 20.32 -7.44
N THR A 91 -7.28 20.57 -7.67
CA THR A 91 -7.74 21.79 -8.38
C THR A 91 -7.79 23.01 -7.47
N GLN A 92 -7.75 22.79 -6.16
CA GLN A 92 -7.72 23.85 -5.15
C GLN A 92 -6.28 24.29 -4.85
N GLU A 93 -6.13 25.54 -4.44
CA GLU A 93 -4.84 26.01 -3.96
C GLU A 93 -4.46 25.31 -2.65
N PHE A 94 -3.22 24.92 -2.53
CA PHE A 94 -2.70 24.38 -1.28
C PHE A 94 -2.78 25.40 -0.14
N PRO A 95 -2.98 24.94 1.11
CA PRO A 95 -2.89 25.80 2.28
C PRO A 95 -1.58 26.60 2.31
N ARG A 96 -1.62 27.83 2.84
CA ARG A 96 -0.45 28.73 2.88
C ARG A 96 0.81 28.12 3.50
N ILE A 97 0.64 27.24 4.48
CA ILE A 97 1.78 26.54 5.10
C ILE A 97 2.47 25.62 4.11
N VAL A 98 1.70 24.87 3.30
CA VAL A 98 2.23 23.98 2.26
C VAL A 98 2.93 24.79 1.18
N GLN A 99 2.32 25.89 0.70
CA GLN A 99 2.95 26.78 -0.28
C GLN A 99 4.30 27.32 0.21
N ARG A 100 4.42 27.69 1.51
CA ARG A 100 5.69 28.15 2.09
C ARG A 100 6.75 27.04 2.14
N ILE A 101 6.34 25.80 2.45
CA ILE A 101 7.25 24.65 2.44
C ILE A 101 7.78 24.40 1.03
N ILE A 102 6.90 24.40 0.02
CA ILE A 102 7.27 24.25 -1.39
C ILE A 102 8.28 25.33 -1.79
N GLN A 103 7.96 26.61 -1.55
CA GLN A 103 8.85 27.73 -1.87
C GLN A 103 10.20 27.66 -1.13
N SER A 104 10.22 27.15 0.07
CA SER A 104 11.47 26.94 0.81
C SER A 104 12.32 25.83 0.19
N GLY A 105 11.68 24.74 -0.23
CA GLY A 105 12.36 23.63 -0.93
C GLY A 105 12.94 24.06 -2.28
N GLU A 106 12.17 24.81 -3.08
CA GLU A 106 12.59 25.34 -4.39
C GLU A 106 13.80 26.29 -4.32
N LYS A 107 13.99 26.96 -3.18
CA LYS A 107 15.12 27.88 -2.93
C LYS A 107 16.35 27.18 -2.33
N ASN A 108 16.26 25.91 -2.06
CA ASN A 108 17.34 25.15 -1.44
C ASN A 108 18.15 24.42 -2.51
N ASP A 109 19.30 24.95 -2.88
CA ASP A 109 20.18 24.39 -3.92
C ASP A 109 20.68 22.97 -3.61
N ARG A 110 20.54 22.49 -2.37
CA ARG A 110 20.88 21.13 -1.98
C ARG A 110 19.81 20.13 -2.36
N ILE A 111 18.57 20.58 -2.60
CA ILE A 111 17.44 19.74 -2.94
C ILE A 111 17.22 19.76 -4.45
N ARG A 112 17.19 18.58 -5.04
CA ARG A 112 16.81 18.39 -6.44
C ARG A 112 15.66 17.39 -6.54
N ILE A 113 14.56 17.79 -7.17
CA ILE A 113 13.47 16.87 -7.50
C ILE A 113 13.57 16.56 -8.99
N ARG A 114 13.62 15.28 -9.31
CA ARG A 114 13.68 14.80 -10.69
C ARG A 114 12.65 13.70 -10.95
N LYS A 115 12.25 13.57 -12.19
CA LYS A 115 11.47 12.42 -12.67
C LYS A 115 12.36 11.17 -12.70
N VAL A 116 11.74 10.00 -12.63
CA VAL A 116 12.44 8.75 -12.94
C VAL A 116 12.79 8.71 -14.43
N ASP A 117 13.87 8.01 -14.76
CA ASP A 117 14.28 7.74 -16.12
C ASP A 117 13.89 6.31 -16.50
N LYS A 118 12.84 6.17 -17.31
CA LYS A 118 12.30 4.87 -17.72
C LYS A 118 13.30 4.05 -18.57
N SER A 119 14.30 4.70 -19.18
CA SER A 119 15.37 4.00 -19.90
C SER A 119 16.31 3.25 -18.93
N ARG A 120 16.38 3.66 -17.67
CA ARG A 120 17.13 3.04 -16.58
C ARG A 120 16.23 2.43 -15.52
N PHE A 121 15.11 1.85 -15.95
CA PHE A 121 14.02 1.41 -15.08
C PHE A 121 14.49 0.57 -13.89
N ASP A 122 15.37 -0.40 -14.12
CA ASP A 122 15.83 -1.31 -13.06
C ASP A 122 16.68 -0.58 -12.00
N GLU A 123 17.49 0.39 -12.39
CA GLU A 123 18.28 1.22 -11.47
C GLU A 123 17.40 2.14 -10.64
N GLU A 124 16.41 2.78 -11.28
CA GLU A 124 15.46 3.66 -10.60
C GLU A 124 14.55 2.87 -9.62
N ALA A 125 14.10 1.70 -10.04
CA ALA A 125 13.34 0.80 -9.16
C ALA A 125 14.17 0.38 -7.95
N ALA A 126 15.43 -0.01 -8.14
CA ALA A 126 16.32 -0.35 -7.04
C ALA A 126 16.53 0.83 -6.07
N THR A 127 16.68 2.05 -6.61
CA THR A 127 16.79 3.27 -5.80
C THR A 127 15.55 3.51 -4.95
N ILE A 128 14.36 3.45 -5.56
CA ILE A 128 13.09 3.63 -4.86
C ILE A 128 12.93 2.58 -3.74
N LEU A 129 13.25 1.33 -4.03
CA LEU A 129 13.08 0.25 -3.08
C LEU A 129 14.11 0.29 -1.94
N ALA A 130 15.32 0.79 -2.20
CA ALA A 130 16.29 1.06 -1.13
C ALA A 130 15.77 2.13 -0.16
N ILE A 131 15.25 3.24 -0.69
CA ILE A 131 14.62 4.30 0.13
C ILE A 131 13.41 3.74 0.90
N LEU A 132 12.57 2.94 0.25
CA LEU A 132 11.38 2.35 0.86
C LEU A 132 11.75 1.42 2.02
N ASN A 133 12.70 0.51 1.81
CA ASN A 133 13.15 -0.43 2.83
C ASN A 133 13.76 0.29 4.05
N ASP A 134 14.52 1.35 3.82
CA ASP A 134 15.09 2.16 4.90
C ASP A 134 14.01 2.92 5.67
N ALA A 135 13.18 3.68 4.95
CA ALA A 135 12.15 4.54 5.54
C ALA A 135 11.05 3.76 6.29
N TRP A 136 10.78 2.52 5.88
CA TRP A 136 9.71 1.71 6.47
C TRP A 136 10.20 0.65 7.45
N SER A 137 11.50 0.55 7.70
CA SER A 137 12.13 -0.48 8.54
C SER A 137 11.48 -0.64 9.92
N ASP A 138 11.03 0.46 10.52
CA ASP A 138 10.38 0.50 11.83
C ASP A 138 8.84 0.51 11.78
N ASN A 139 8.24 0.44 10.58
CA ASN A 139 6.79 0.44 10.45
C ASN A 139 6.17 -0.89 10.87
N TRP A 140 4.96 -0.80 11.41
CA TRP A 140 4.18 -1.97 11.82
C TRP A 140 3.93 -2.92 10.65
N GLY A 141 4.26 -4.20 10.86
CA GLY A 141 4.05 -5.24 9.84
C GLY A 141 5.03 -5.19 8.67
N PHE A 142 6.06 -4.33 8.74
CA PHE A 142 7.08 -4.24 7.70
C PHE A 142 7.81 -5.57 7.51
N VAL A 143 7.95 -5.96 6.26
CA VAL A 143 8.80 -7.07 5.81
C VAL A 143 9.59 -6.53 4.62
N PRO A 144 10.93 -6.57 4.66
CA PRO A 144 11.73 -6.13 3.52
C PRO A 144 11.39 -6.92 2.27
N LEU A 145 11.21 -6.21 1.16
CA LEU A 145 11.06 -6.85 -0.14
C LEU A 145 12.36 -7.55 -0.52
N THR A 146 12.24 -8.80 -0.93
CA THR A 146 13.36 -9.57 -1.48
C THR A 146 13.61 -9.21 -2.95
N GLN A 147 14.80 -9.48 -3.46
CA GLN A 147 15.12 -9.17 -4.86
C GLN A 147 14.14 -9.80 -5.87
N PRO A 148 13.70 -11.06 -5.74
CA PRO A 148 12.69 -11.62 -6.63
C PRO A 148 11.34 -10.90 -6.57
N GLU A 149 10.90 -10.43 -5.39
CA GLU A 149 9.67 -9.63 -5.24
C GLU A 149 9.82 -8.26 -5.89
N ILE A 150 10.96 -7.62 -5.74
CA ILE A 150 11.32 -6.37 -6.40
C ILE A 150 11.22 -6.49 -7.91
N ASP A 151 11.82 -7.55 -8.47
CA ASP A 151 11.82 -7.80 -9.90
C ASP A 151 10.40 -8.08 -10.44
N ASP A 152 9.57 -8.77 -9.66
CA ASP A 152 8.19 -9.07 -10.01
C ASP A 152 7.31 -7.80 -9.98
N VAL A 153 7.39 -7.03 -8.90
CA VAL A 153 6.69 -5.74 -8.77
C VAL A 153 7.11 -4.78 -9.88
N GLY A 154 8.41 -4.69 -10.16
CA GLY A 154 8.92 -3.87 -11.24
C GLY A 154 8.32 -4.25 -12.61
N LYS A 155 8.25 -5.54 -12.93
CA LYS A 155 7.64 -6.02 -14.18
C LYS A 155 6.15 -5.69 -14.28
N LYS A 156 5.41 -5.85 -13.17
CA LYS A 156 3.97 -5.56 -13.10
C LYS A 156 3.67 -4.07 -13.23
N LEU A 157 4.47 -3.22 -12.60
CA LEU A 157 4.25 -1.77 -12.63
C LEU A 157 4.74 -1.09 -13.91
N LYS A 158 5.75 -1.65 -14.58
CA LYS A 158 6.34 -1.05 -15.79
C LYS A 158 5.35 -0.58 -16.86
N PRO A 159 4.25 -1.31 -17.16
CA PRO A 159 3.25 -0.86 -18.13
C PRO A 159 2.45 0.37 -17.72
N ILE A 160 2.23 0.56 -16.42
CA ILE A 160 1.39 1.63 -15.85
C ILE A 160 2.20 2.77 -15.23
N VAL A 161 3.52 2.69 -15.28
CA VAL A 161 4.44 3.74 -14.83
C VAL A 161 4.57 4.82 -15.92
N PHE A 162 4.29 6.04 -15.53
CA PHE A 162 4.52 7.25 -16.32
C PHE A 162 5.61 8.08 -15.64
N GLU A 163 6.66 8.45 -16.37
CA GLU A 163 7.80 9.22 -15.83
C GLU A 163 7.37 10.53 -15.17
N ASP A 164 6.34 11.16 -15.72
CA ASP A 164 5.80 12.40 -15.21
C ASP A 164 5.11 12.26 -13.83
N LEU A 165 4.79 11.06 -13.42
CA LEU A 165 4.04 10.76 -12.21
C LEU A 165 4.90 10.15 -11.09
N ILE A 166 6.20 9.90 -11.35
CA ILE A 166 7.11 9.35 -10.36
C ILE A 166 8.30 10.27 -10.19
N MET A 167 8.46 10.75 -8.95
CA MET A 167 9.50 11.71 -8.60
C MET A 167 10.45 11.11 -7.57
N ILE A 168 11.73 11.44 -7.71
CA ILE A 168 12.78 11.18 -6.72
C ILE A 168 13.32 12.52 -6.25
N ALA A 169 13.42 12.70 -4.93
CA ALA A 169 14.09 13.82 -4.32
C ALA A 169 15.51 13.42 -3.91
N GLU A 170 16.46 14.25 -4.29
CA GLU A 170 17.88 14.11 -3.96
C GLU A 170 18.29 15.25 -3.01
N LEU A 171 19.09 14.93 -2.01
CA LEU A 171 19.72 15.90 -1.12
C LEU A 171 21.25 15.78 -1.31
N ASP A 172 21.90 16.86 -1.76
CA ASP A 172 23.32 16.87 -2.09
C ASP A 172 23.72 15.78 -3.12
N GLY A 173 22.79 15.40 -4.00
CA GLY A 173 22.98 14.38 -5.03
C GLY A 173 22.62 12.95 -4.60
N GLU A 174 22.31 12.73 -3.32
CA GLU A 174 21.90 11.42 -2.81
C GLU A 174 20.37 11.29 -2.81
N PRO A 175 19.78 10.22 -3.38
CA PRO A 175 18.35 9.96 -3.34
C PRO A 175 17.88 9.71 -1.91
N VAL A 176 16.93 10.52 -1.41
CA VAL A 176 16.45 10.47 -0.02
C VAL A 176 14.93 10.29 0.11
N ALA A 177 14.17 10.56 -0.94
CA ALA A 177 12.73 10.38 -0.93
C ALA A 177 12.21 10.12 -2.34
N PHE A 178 11.01 9.54 -2.42
CA PHE A 178 10.30 9.36 -3.68
C PHE A 178 8.80 9.58 -3.50
N MET A 179 8.13 9.80 -4.62
CA MET A 179 6.67 9.81 -4.71
C MET A 179 6.27 9.03 -5.95
N ILE A 180 5.38 8.07 -5.77
CA ILE A 180 4.77 7.30 -6.86
C ILE A 180 3.31 7.72 -6.96
N THR A 181 2.92 8.19 -8.13
CA THR A 181 1.52 8.45 -8.49
C THR A 181 1.14 7.51 -9.61
N LEU A 182 0.03 6.83 -9.45
CA LEU A 182 -0.52 5.94 -10.45
C LEU A 182 -1.84 6.50 -10.99
N PRO A 183 -2.14 6.33 -12.29
CA PRO A 183 -3.47 6.63 -12.79
C PRO A 183 -4.48 5.65 -12.18
N ASP A 184 -5.69 6.13 -11.92
CA ASP A 184 -6.76 5.27 -11.43
C ASP A 184 -7.35 4.45 -12.59
N LEU A 185 -6.88 3.21 -12.73
CA LEU A 185 -7.36 2.29 -13.75
C LEU A 185 -8.81 1.85 -13.50
N ASN A 186 -9.26 1.84 -12.25
CA ASN A 186 -10.63 1.47 -11.91
C ASN A 186 -11.63 2.50 -12.42
N GLU A 187 -11.27 3.78 -12.40
CA GLU A 187 -12.09 4.84 -13.01
C GLU A 187 -12.22 4.64 -14.54
N ALA A 188 -11.16 4.20 -15.19
CA ALA A 188 -11.16 3.97 -16.63
C ALA A 188 -12.03 2.76 -17.05
N ILE A 189 -12.14 1.73 -16.21
CA ILE A 189 -12.91 0.51 -16.52
C ILE A 189 -14.34 0.54 -15.94
N ALA A 190 -14.67 1.45 -15.05
CA ALA A 190 -15.98 1.54 -14.42
C ALA A 190 -17.18 1.61 -15.39
N PRO A 191 -17.07 2.20 -16.60
CA PRO A 191 -18.16 2.23 -17.59
C PRO A 191 -18.37 0.93 -18.36
N LEU A 192 -17.50 -0.08 -18.22
CA LEU A 192 -17.57 -1.36 -18.93
C LEU A 192 -18.46 -2.36 -18.20
#